data_01519071c007f4ffc1e632314e7fe0a4
#
_entry.id   01519071c007f4ffc1e632314e7fe0a4
#
_cell.length_a   1.000
_cell.length_b   1.000
_cell.length_c   1.000
_cell.angle_alpha   90.00
_cell.angle_beta   90.00
_cell.angle_gamma   90.00
#
_symmetry.space_group_name_H-M   'P 1'
#
loop_
_entity.id
_entity.type
_entity.pdbx_description
1 polymer ?
#
loop_
_entity_poly.entity_id
_entity_poly.type
_entity_poly.pdbx_seq_one_letter_code
_entity_poly.pdbx_strand_id
1 'polypeptide(L)'
;MAYLEELLEPFESTVLGTLGSNGYPFSSYAPFYYDGEVVYIFISDIATHAKNIQVTPKASAFFIEDESITENIFRRKRISLQCDAKKIDRESEQFAPIMQNFQEKFEGGTLTMLMGMKDFNLYALTPIYGEATFGFGEAYNIGGEKMNQLVTRTGDSGHK
;
A
#
# COMPACT_ATOMS: atom_id res chain seq x y z
N MET A 1 -8.81 14.55 -13.88
CA MET A 1 -7.71 13.63 -13.61
C MET A 1 -7.84 13.12 -12.19
N ALA A 2 -7.81 11.82 -12.00
CA ALA A 2 -8.01 11.23 -10.68
C ALA A 2 -6.67 11.07 -9.95
N TYR A 3 -6.69 11.37 -8.65
CA TYR A 3 -5.55 11.17 -7.79
C TYR A 3 -5.70 9.86 -7.01
N LEU A 4 -4.58 9.24 -6.73
CA LEU A 4 -4.52 7.97 -6.01
C LEU A 4 -5.17 8.09 -4.61
N GLU A 5 -5.04 9.25 -3.96
CA GLU A 5 -5.62 9.50 -2.65
C GLU A 5 -7.13 9.24 -2.61
N GLU A 6 -7.85 9.70 -3.61
CA GLU A 6 -9.30 9.49 -3.70
C GLU A 6 -9.64 8.02 -3.93
N LEU A 7 -8.82 7.34 -4.72
CA LEU A 7 -9.03 5.94 -5.07
C LEU A 7 -8.73 5.00 -3.91
N LEU A 8 -7.80 5.35 -3.03
CA LEU A 8 -7.43 4.54 -1.88
C LEU A 8 -8.29 4.82 -0.65
N GLU A 9 -9.04 5.91 -0.64
CA GLU A 9 -9.88 6.31 0.49
C GLU A 9 -10.80 5.20 1.02
N PRO A 10 -11.49 4.41 0.17
CA PRO A 10 -12.39 3.36 0.65
C PRO A 10 -11.69 2.17 1.33
N PHE A 11 -10.38 2.05 1.20
CA PHE A 11 -9.65 0.89 1.70
C PHE A 11 -9.09 1.13 3.09
N GLU A 12 -9.17 0.11 3.95
CA GLU A 12 -8.57 0.12 5.27
C GLU A 12 -7.26 -0.67 5.31
N SER A 13 -7.11 -1.64 4.40
CA SER A 13 -5.95 -2.51 4.36
C SER A 13 -5.43 -2.67 2.94
N THR A 14 -4.18 -3.08 2.85
CA THR A 14 -3.51 -3.39 1.59
C THR A 14 -2.97 -4.81 1.64
N VAL A 15 -3.02 -5.50 0.52
CA VAL A 15 -2.32 -6.79 0.37
C VAL A 15 -0.87 -6.47 0.06
N LEU A 16 0.03 -7.11 0.79
CA LEU A 16 1.47 -6.90 0.63
C LEU A 16 2.10 -8.06 -0.14
N GLY A 17 2.94 -7.73 -1.10
CA GLY A 17 3.84 -8.68 -1.71
C GLY A 17 5.26 -8.37 -1.27
N THR A 18 5.96 -9.35 -0.73
CA THR A 18 7.35 -9.19 -0.29
C THR A 18 8.18 -10.36 -0.80
N LEU A 19 9.49 -10.20 -0.85
CA LEU A 19 10.37 -11.26 -1.32
C LEU A 19 10.88 -12.07 -0.14
N GLY A 20 10.54 -13.35 -0.13
CA GLY A 20 10.98 -14.27 0.91
C GLY A 20 12.46 -14.64 0.77
N SER A 21 13.08 -15.06 1.87
CA SER A 21 14.47 -15.50 1.89
C SER A 21 14.73 -16.71 1.00
N ASN A 22 13.68 -17.46 0.69
CA ASN A 22 13.74 -18.62 -0.21
C ASN A 22 13.60 -18.22 -1.69
N GLY A 23 13.53 -16.91 -1.99
CA GLY A 23 13.40 -16.41 -3.36
C GLY A 23 11.97 -16.38 -3.89
N TYR A 24 11.00 -16.79 -3.11
CA TYR A 24 9.60 -16.78 -3.53
C TYR A 24 8.89 -15.51 -3.07
N PRO A 25 7.96 -15.00 -3.89
CA PRO A 25 7.09 -13.92 -3.43
C PRO A 25 6.17 -14.41 -2.32
N PHE A 26 6.00 -13.58 -1.31
CA PHE A 26 5.18 -13.87 -0.14
C PHE A 26 4.05 -12.86 -0.06
N SER A 27 2.81 -13.35 0.10
CA SER A 27 1.63 -12.51 0.20
C SER A 27 1.15 -12.41 1.64
N SER A 28 0.85 -11.20 2.07
CA SER A 28 0.30 -10.93 3.39
C SER A 28 -0.59 -9.68 3.29
N TYR A 29 -1.00 -9.11 4.42
CA TYR A 29 -1.74 -7.85 4.38
C TYR A 29 -1.41 -7.01 5.61
N ALA A 30 -1.76 -5.74 5.56
CA ALA A 30 -1.67 -4.86 6.72
C ALA A 30 -2.66 -3.70 6.58
N PRO A 31 -3.19 -3.19 7.68
CA PRO A 31 -3.84 -1.88 7.67
C PRO A 31 -2.83 -0.82 7.23
N PHE A 32 -3.31 0.22 6.58
CA PHE A 32 -2.41 1.25 6.05
C PHE A 32 -2.96 2.66 6.26
N TYR A 33 -2.06 3.62 6.18
CA TYR A 33 -2.38 5.03 6.06
C TYR A 33 -1.63 5.60 4.86
N TYR A 34 -2.34 6.33 4.01
CA TYR A 34 -1.76 6.95 2.81
C TYR A 34 -1.84 8.47 2.95
N ASP A 35 -0.70 9.15 2.80
CA ASP A 35 -0.62 10.60 2.98
C ASP A 35 -0.73 11.40 1.69
N GLY A 36 -1.01 10.75 0.57
CA GLY A 36 -1.02 11.36 -0.77
C GLY A 36 0.20 11.03 -1.61
N GLU A 37 1.25 10.48 -1.00
CA GLU A 37 2.49 10.10 -1.68
C GLU A 37 3.01 8.74 -1.24
N VAL A 38 2.88 8.42 0.04
CA VAL A 38 3.49 7.25 0.67
C VAL A 38 2.44 6.41 1.36
N VAL A 39 2.55 5.10 1.20
CA VAL A 39 1.73 4.13 1.94
C VAL A 39 2.48 3.75 3.20
N TYR A 40 1.89 3.99 4.36
CA TYR A 40 2.49 3.63 5.64
C TYR A 40 1.81 2.40 6.21
N ILE A 41 2.61 1.50 6.76
CA ILE A 41 2.12 0.33 7.48
C ILE A 41 2.81 0.25 8.83
N PHE A 42 2.09 -0.24 9.83
CA PHE A 42 2.61 -0.39 11.18
C PHE A 42 2.51 -1.86 11.54
N ILE A 43 3.65 -2.55 11.54
CA ILE A 43 3.71 -4.01 11.56
C ILE A 43 4.75 -4.51 12.57
N SER A 44 4.56 -5.75 13.01
CA SER A 44 5.49 -6.40 13.93
C SER A 44 6.75 -6.86 13.20
N ASP A 45 7.91 -6.55 13.77
CA ASP A 45 9.20 -6.95 13.21
C ASP A 45 9.41 -8.48 13.21
N ILE A 46 8.65 -9.22 14.00
CA ILE A 46 8.75 -10.69 14.03
C ILE A 46 7.88 -11.35 12.96
N ALA A 47 7.00 -10.60 12.31
CA ALA A 47 6.18 -11.12 11.23
C ALA A 47 7.03 -11.35 9.97
N THR A 48 6.67 -12.36 9.20
CA THR A 48 7.41 -12.74 7.99
C THR A 48 7.55 -11.58 7.02
N HIS A 49 6.48 -10.80 6.79
CA HIS A 49 6.55 -9.68 5.85
C HIS A 49 7.53 -8.61 6.31
N ALA A 50 7.62 -8.35 7.60
CA ALA A 50 8.59 -7.38 8.12
C ALA A 50 10.02 -7.87 7.94
N LYS A 51 10.27 -9.15 8.23
CA LYS A 51 11.60 -9.77 8.02
C LYS A 51 12.00 -9.72 6.55
N ASN A 52 11.06 -9.98 5.66
CA ASN A 52 11.32 -9.91 4.22
C ASN A 52 11.72 -8.49 3.79
N ILE A 53 10.99 -7.49 4.26
CA ILE A 53 11.26 -6.08 3.95
C ILE A 53 12.62 -5.63 4.52
N GLN A 54 12.97 -6.12 5.70
CA GLN A 54 14.27 -5.78 6.31
C GLN A 54 15.45 -6.29 5.50
N VAL A 55 15.30 -7.44 4.87
CA VAL A 55 16.36 -8.04 4.03
C VAL A 55 16.32 -7.44 2.63
N THR A 56 15.15 -7.38 2.03
CA THR A 56 14.95 -6.83 0.69
C THR A 56 13.93 -5.69 0.79
N PRO A 57 14.39 -4.43 0.81
CA PRO A 57 13.52 -3.30 1.10
C PRO A 57 12.65 -2.87 -0.10
N LYS A 58 11.89 -3.83 -0.57
CA LYS A 58 10.95 -3.66 -1.69
C LYS A 58 9.67 -4.41 -1.37
N ALA A 59 8.55 -3.81 -1.71
CA ALA A 59 7.25 -4.43 -1.47
C ALA A 59 6.25 -3.96 -2.52
N SER A 60 5.27 -4.79 -2.82
CA SER A 60 4.10 -4.34 -3.54
C SER A 60 2.98 -4.08 -2.55
N ALA A 61 2.18 -3.06 -2.83
CA ALA A 61 0.95 -2.77 -2.10
C ALA A 61 -0.19 -2.89 -3.10
N PHE A 62 -1.11 -3.80 -2.81
CA PHE A 62 -2.21 -4.11 -3.71
C PHE A 62 -3.54 -3.82 -3.03
N PHE A 63 -4.39 -3.09 -3.74
CA PHE A 63 -5.69 -2.66 -3.26
C PHE A 63 -6.73 -3.20 -4.22
N ILE A 64 -7.69 -3.94 -3.71
CA ILE A 64 -8.68 -4.59 -4.56
C ILE A 64 -10.05 -4.49 -3.93
N GLU A 65 -11.03 -4.12 -4.74
CA GLU A 65 -12.41 -4.00 -4.32
C GLU A 65 -12.91 -5.32 -3.72
N ASP A 66 -13.67 -5.25 -2.64
CA ASP A 66 -14.24 -6.43 -2.00
C ASP A 66 -15.21 -7.14 -2.95
N GLU A 67 -15.13 -8.47 -2.98
CA GLU A 67 -16.01 -9.27 -3.84
C GLU A 67 -17.49 -9.05 -3.51
N SER A 68 -17.81 -8.78 -2.25
CA SER A 68 -19.19 -8.60 -1.80
C SER A 68 -19.89 -7.40 -2.45
N ILE A 69 -19.11 -6.41 -2.91
CA ILE A 69 -19.65 -5.20 -3.57
C ILE A 69 -19.27 -5.11 -5.05
N THR A 70 -18.57 -6.10 -5.56
CA THR A 70 -18.12 -6.12 -6.95
C THR A 70 -19.28 -6.56 -7.86
N GLU A 71 -19.65 -5.70 -8.81
CA GLU A 71 -20.72 -6.00 -9.75
C GLU A 71 -20.37 -7.16 -10.67
N ASN A 72 -19.14 -7.16 -11.19
CA ASN A 72 -18.67 -8.19 -12.12
C ASN A 72 -17.25 -8.56 -11.75
N ILE A 73 -17.06 -9.80 -11.34
CA ILE A 73 -15.76 -10.29 -10.85
C ILE A 73 -14.65 -10.16 -11.90
N PHE A 74 -14.98 -10.22 -13.19
CA PHE A 74 -13.99 -10.07 -14.26
C PHE A 74 -13.54 -8.62 -14.45
N ARG A 75 -14.26 -7.66 -13.85
CA ARG A 75 -13.94 -6.23 -13.94
C ARG A 75 -13.68 -5.63 -12.56
N ARG A 76 -13.25 -6.44 -11.62
CA ARG A 76 -12.99 -6.03 -10.24
C ARG A 76 -11.96 -4.92 -10.19
N LYS A 77 -12.29 -3.82 -9.53
CA LYS A 77 -11.42 -2.65 -9.42
C LYS A 77 -10.20 -2.97 -8.57
N ARG A 78 -9.03 -2.58 -9.05
CA ARG A 78 -7.78 -2.89 -8.34
C ARG A 78 -6.66 -1.92 -8.71
N ILE A 79 -5.75 -1.74 -7.75
CA ILE A 79 -4.57 -0.88 -7.89
C ILE A 79 -3.38 -1.67 -7.37
N SER A 80 -2.30 -1.70 -8.13
CA SER A 80 -1.06 -2.35 -7.75
C SER A 80 0.06 -1.33 -7.74
N LEU A 81 0.78 -1.23 -6.61
CA LEU A 81 1.92 -0.33 -6.48
C LEU A 81 3.17 -1.16 -6.17
N GLN A 82 4.26 -0.87 -6.87
CA GLN A 82 5.58 -1.38 -6.49
C GLN A 82 6.29 -0.26 -5.73
N CYS A 83 6.80 -0.58 -4.55
CA CYS A 83 7.31 0.42 -3.63
C CYS A 83 8.71 0.09 -3.13
N ASP A 84 9.49 1.14 -2.90
CA ASP A 84 10.67 1.03 -2.05
C ASP A 84 10.20 1.14 -0.59
N ALA A 85 10.76 0.32 0.28
CA ALA A 85 10.36 0.26 1.67
C ALA A 85 11.46 0.84 2.57
N LYS A 86 11.04 1.59 3.59
CA LYS A 86 11.96 2.18 4.56
C LYS A 86 11.31 2.19 5.94
N LYS A 87 12.06 1.72 6.93
CA LYS A 87 11.64 1.81 8.32
C LYS A 87 11.77 3.25 8.81
N ILE A 88 10.73 3.76 9.45
CA ILE A 88 10.73 5.09 10.06
C ILE A 88 11.07 4.94 11.53
N ASP A 89 12.18 5.56 11.95
CA ASP A 89 12.63 5.52 13.35
C ASP A 89 11.58 6.14 14.25
N ARG A 90 11.28 5.47 15.36
CA ARG A 90 10.33 5.95 16.38
C ARG A 90 10.76 7.29 16.99
N GLU A 91 12.05 7.57 17.00
CA GLU A 91 12.58 8.81 17.56
C GLU A 91 12.73 9.92 16.52
N SER A 92 12.43 9.62 15.25
CA SER A 92 12.48 10.65 14.21
C SER A 92 11.32 11.64 14.35
N GLU A 93 11.52 12.83 13.80
CA GLU A 93 10.50 13.87 13.78
C GLU A 93 9.27 13.48 12.96
N GLN A 94 9.44 12.55 12.03
CA GLN A 94 8.38 12.09 11.14
C GLN A 94 7.39 11.15 11.82
N PHE A 95 7.84 10.40 12.81
CA PHE A 95 7.06 9.30 13.39
C PHE A 95 5.75 9.76 14.02
N ALA A 96 5.81 10.73 14.94
CA ALA A 96 4.63 11.14 15.68
C ALA A 96 3.51 11.72 14.81
N PRO A 97 3.79 12.62 13.86
CA PRO A 97 2.73 13.14 12.97
C PRO A 97 2.10 12.05 12.11
N ILE A 98 2.90 11.13 11.58
CA ILE A 98 2.38 10.03 10.74
C ILE A 98 1.47 9.13 11.58
N MET A 99 1.91 8.75 12.78
CA MET A 99 1.12 7.88 13.65
C MET A 99 -0.15 8.57 14.13
N GLN A 100 -0.13 9.88 14.34
CA GLN A 100 -1.32 10.63 14.68
C GLN A 100 -2.37 10.52 13.56
N ASN A 101 -1.97 10.73 12.31
CA ASN A 101 -2.86 10.60 11.16
C ASN A 101 -3.34 9.15 10.99
N PHE A 102 -2.46 8.20 11.25
CA PHE A 102 -2.81 6.78 11.19
C PHE A 102 -3.89 6.47 12.24
N GLN A 103 -3.75 6.99 13.45
CA GLN A 103 -4.73 6.80 14.53
C GLN A 103 -6.08 7.44 14.19
N GLU A 104 -6.08 8.59 13.52
CA GLU A 104 -7.31 9.24 13.10
C GLU A 104 -8.11 8.41 12.10
N LYS A 105 -7.42 7.61 11.29
CA LYS A 105 -8.07 6.71 10.34
C LYS A 105 -8.71 5.51 11.05
N PHE A 106 -8.09 5.03 12.13
CA PHE A 106 -8.51 3.80 12.84
C PHE A 106 -8.92 4.11 14.27
N GLU A 107 -10.21 4.13 14.51
CA GLU A 107 -10.77 4.32 15.84
C GLU A 107 -10.70 3.03 16.67
N GLY A 108 -10.88 3.14 17.98
CA GLY A 108 -11.06 1.98 18.86
C GLY A 108 -9.87 1.58 19.72
N GLY A 109 -8.73 2.22 19.59
CA GLY A 109 -7.61 2.02 20.53
C GLY A 109 -6.70 0.84 20.25
N THR A 110 -6.98 -0.02 19.26
CA THR A 110 -6.09 -1.14 18.92
C THR A 110 -4.72 -0.62 18.48
N LEU A 111 -4.70 0.39 17.63
CA LEU A 111 -3.43 0.95 17.15
C LEU A 111 -2.62 1.54 18.30
N THR A 112 -3.26 2.24 19.24
CA THR A 112 -2.61 2.80 20.42
C THR A 112 -2.00 1.68 21.26
N MET A 113 -2.69 0.56 21.43
CA MET A 113 -2.16 -0.60 22.13
C MET A 113 -0.91 -1.15 21.43
N LEU A 114 -0.97 -1.29 20.10
CA LEU A 114 0.16 -1.79 19.31
C LEU A 114 1.36 -0.85 19.38
N MET A 115 1.13 0.46 19.47
CA MET A 115 2.19 1.45 19.62
C MET A 115 2.99 1.26 20.90
N GLY A 116 2.40 0.67 21.93
CA GLY A 116 3.09 0.32 23.17
C GLY A 116 3.95 -0.91 23.06
N MET A 117 3.87 -1.65 21.97
CA MET A 117 4.68 -2.85 21.76
C MET A 117 5.98 -2.49 21.04
N LYS A 118 7.12 -2.97 21.58
CA LYS A 118 8.44 -2.62 21.05
C LYS A 118 8.74 -3.22 19.68
N ASP A 119 8.11 -4.34 19.36
CA ASP A 119 8.33 -5.05 18.09
C ASP A 119 7.51 -4.47 16.91
N PHE A 120 6.55 -3.58 17.17
CA PHE A 120 5.80 -2.92 16.11
C PHE A 120 6.53 -1.67 15.66
N ASN A 121 6.71 -1.55 14.34
CA ASN A 121 7.40 -0.42 13.74
C ASN A 121 6.70 0.09 12.49
N LEU A 122 6.96 1.35 12.20
CA LEU A 122 6.38 2.05 11.06
C LEU A 122 7.29 1.88 9.85
N TYR A 123 6.69 1.49 8.72
CA TYR A 123 7.39 1.38 7.44
C TYR A 123 6.72 2.26 6.42
N ALA A 124 7.54 2.99 5.67
CA ALA A 124 7.09 3.81 4.55
C ALA A 124 7.28 3.02 3.25
N LEU A 125 6.21 2.88 2.50
CA LEU A 125 6.23 2.26 1.17
C LEU A 125 6.05 3.36 0.14
N THR A 126 7.12 3.72 -0.55
CA THR A 126 7.12 4.80 -1.53
C THR A 126 6.96 4.22 -2.93
N PRO A 127 5.86 4.51 -3.61
CA PRO A 127 5.63 3.99 -4.96
C PRO A 127 6.66 4.45 -5.97
N ILE A 128 7.16 3.50 -6.77
CA ILE A 128 8.05 3.76 -7.89
C ILE A 128 7.43 3.34 -9.22
N TYR A 129 6.38 2.52 -9.17
CA TYR A 129 5.63 2.07 -10.32
C TYR A 129 4.25 1.63 -9.86
N GLY A 130 3.25 1.80 -10.70
CA GLY A 130 1.93 1.32 -10.36
C GLY A 130 1.02 1.21 -11.57
N GLU A 131 -0.04 0.41 -11.40
CA GLU A 131 -1.09 0.19 -12.39
C GLU A 131 -2.43 0.16 -11.69
N ALA A 132 -3.46 0.63 -12.38
CA ALA A 132 -4.82 0.59 -11.89
C ALA A 132 -5.74 0.07 -13.00
N THR A 133 -6.69 -0.78 -12.64
CA THR A 133 -7.67 -1.32 -13.57
C THR A 133 -9.05 -1.18 -12.95
N PHE A 134 -9.98 -0.58 -13.70
CA PHE A 134 -11.36 -0.35 -13.25
C PHE A 134 -12.40 -1.06 -14.11
N GLY A 135 -11.95 -1.86 -15.08
CA GLY A 135 -12.80 -2.60 -15.99
C GLY A 135 -12.12 -2.85 -17.31
N PHE A 136 -12.85 -3.43 -18.24
CA PHE A 136 -12.33 -3.68 -19.59
C PHE A 136 -12.03 -2.35 -20.29
N GLY A 137 -10.81 -2.21 -20.77
CA GLY A 137 -10.37 -0.98 -21.43
C GLY A 137 -10.09 0.19 -20.50
N GLU A 138 -10.21 0.01 -19.19
CA GLU A 138 -9.96 1.06 -18.20
C GLU A 138 -8.71 0.76 -17.38
N ALA A 139 -7.59 0.62 -18.07
CA ALA A 139 -6.29 0.36 -17.45
C ALA A 139 -5.42 1.63 -17.54
N TYR A 140 -4.79 1.95 -16.43
CA TYR A 140 -3.98 3.16 -16.27
C TYR A 140 -2.64 2.81 -15.64
N ASN A 141 -1.64 3.65 -15.89
CA ASN A 141 -0.43 3.65 -15.08
C ASN A 141 -0.57 4.67 -13.97
N ILE A 142 0.17 4.48 -12.89
CA ILE A 142 0.32 5.49 -11.85
C ILE A 142 1.56 6.31 -12.21
N GLY A 143 1.45 7.62 -12.19
CA GLY A 143 2.53 8.52 -12.62
C GLY A 143 2.42 9.90 -11.99
N GLY A 144 3.05 10.87 -12.63
CA GLY A 144 3.21 12.22 -12.09
C GLY A 144 4.46 12.32 -11.22
N GLU A 145 4.83 13.54 -10.83
CA GLU A 145 6.03 13.76 -10.03
C GLU A 145 6.03 13.03 -8.68
N LYS A 146 4.85 12.88 -8.09
CA LYS A 146 4.67 12.24 -6.79
C LYS A 146 4.13 10.81 -6.90
N MET A 147 4.10 10.25 -8.10
CA MET A 147 3.56 8.92 -8.34
C MET A 147 2.18 8.72 -7.71
N ASN A 148 1.31 9.69 -7.87
CA ASN A 148 -0.01 9.69 -7.22
C ASN A 148 -1.17 10.05 -8.17
N GLN A 149 -0.94 9.99 -9.48
CA GLN A 149 -1.95 10.32 -10.47
C GLN A 149 -2.17 9.17 -11.44
N LEU A 150 -3.40 9.03 -11.92
CA LEU A 150 -3.70 8.11 -13.01
C LEU A 150 -3.21 8.71 -14.32
N VAL A 151 -2.47 7.92 -15.07
CA VAL A 151 -1.96 8.30 -16.39
C VAL A 151 -2.49 7.31 -17.40
N THR A 152 -3.11 7.83 -18.44
CA THR A 152 -3.66 6.99 -19.51
C THR A 152 -2.55 6.22 -20.22
N ARG A 153 -2.76 4.94 -20.41
CA ARG A 153 -1.85 4.12 -21.20
C ARG A 153 -2.01 4.48 -22.69
N THR A 154 -0.89 4.45 -23.41
CA THR A 154 -0.85 4.72 -24.84
C THR A 154 -0.33 3.51 -25.60
N GLY A 155 -0.61 3.46 -26.91
CA GLY A 155 -0.14 2.38 -27.76
C GLY A 155 -0.84 1.05 -27.51
N ASP A 156 -0.06 -0.01 -27.34
CA ASP A 156 -0.55 -1.39 -27.27
C ASP A 156 -1.02 -1.82 -25.87
N SER A 157 -1.33 -0.89 -25.00
CA SER A 157 -1.69 -1.20 -23.63
C SER A 157 -3.06 -1.86 -23.46
N GLY A 158 -3.90 -1.85 -24.48
CA GLY A 158 -5.23 -2.44 -24.44
C GLY A 158 -5.25 -3.88 -24.92
N HIS A 159 -6.35 -4.57 -24.60
CA HIS A 159 -6.62 -5.88 -25.18
C HIS A 159 -7.03 -5.74 -26.64
N LYS A 160 -6.60 -6.65 -27.43
CA LYS A 160 -6.97 -6.72 -28.85
C LYS A 160 -7.81 -7.94 -29.12
#